data_f56e0c1b7924442f59316794a58eaf7b
#
_entry.id   f56e0c1b7924442f59316794a58eaf7b
#
_cell.length_a   1.000
_cell.length_b   1.000
_cell.length_c   1.000
_cell.angle_alpha   90.00
_cell.angle_beta   90.00
_cell.angle_gamma   90.00
#
_symmetry.space_group_name_H-M   'P 1'
#
loop_
_entity.id
_entity.type
_entity.pdbx_description
1 polymer ?
#
loop_
_entity_poly.entity_id
_entity_poly.type
_entity_poly.pdbx_seq_one_letter_code
_entity_poly.pdbx_strand_id
1 'polypeptide(L)'
;MAELLILRLIHILGGLFWVGAGLFSTFFLGPSLKAAGPAVAGPVMNNLQKRRMFTVLPIVALLTILSGARLMWIVSAGDSHWFVHRAGHTYAASGALAIIAFLTSLLVARPAMVKAGKLAQSGASDGTSKEMLAAEMARLQRRGALSTAIATTFLLLAAAGMAIARYL
;
A
#
# COMPACT_ATOMS: atom_id res chain seq x y z
N MET A 1 19.50 22.36 7.30
CA MET A 1 20.03 21.04 7.72
C MET A 1 19.00 20.23 8.49
N ALA A 2 18.36 20.74 9.55
CA ALA A 2 17.35 20.00 10.35
C ALA A 2 16.15 19.55 9.54
N GLU A 3 15.56 20.41 8.68
CA GLU A 3 14.43 20.04 7.80
C GLU A 3 14.76 18.83 6.94
N LEU A 4 15.91 18.83 6.27
CA LEU A 4 16.32 17.74 5.37
C LEU A 4 16.50 16.42 6.11
N LEU A 5 17.04 16.44 7.33
CA LEU A 5 17.20 15.24 8.16
C LEU A 5 15.85 14.67 8.59
N ILE A 6 14.94 15.53 9.05
CA ILE A 6 13.59 15.12 9.47
C ILE A 6 12.82 14.53 8.30
N LEU A 7 12.83 15.20 7.14
CA LEU A 7 12.16 14.70 5.94
C LEU A 7 12.72 13.34 5.49
N ARG A 8 14.04 13.15 5.53
CA ARG A 8 14.68 11.86 5.23
C ARG A 8 14.25 10.77 6.19
N LEU A 9 14.22 11.06 7.49
CA LEU A 9 13.77 10.08 8.49
C LEU A 9 12.32 9.66 8.24
N ILE A 10 11.42 10.62 8.05
CA ILE A 10 10.00 10.34 7.75
C ILE A 10 9.89 9.50 6.48
N HIS A 11 10.59 9.88 5.41
CA HIS A 11 10.55 9.20 4.13
C HIS A 11 11.08 7.77 4.20
N ILE A 12 12.24 7.58 4.82
CA ILE A 12 12.90 6.26 4.90
C ILE A 12 12.11 5.34 5.83
N LEU A 13 11.80 5.77 7.06
CA LEU A 13 11.10 4.95 8.04
C LEU A 13 9.66 4.67 7.59
N GLY A 14 8.96 5.66 7.06
CA GLY A 14 7.63 5.49 6.49
C GLY A 14 7.64 4.55 5.28
N GLY A 15 8.61 4.68 4.39
CA GLY A 15 8.81 3.80 3.24
C GLY A 15 9.08 2.37 3.64
N LEU A 16 10.00 2.12 4.59
CA LEU A 16 10.28 0.79 5.13
C LEU A 16 9.02 0.15 5.73
N PHE A 17 8.28 0.91 6.53
CA PHE A 17 7.05 0.42 7.12
C PHE A 17 6.00 0.07 6.05
N TRP A 18 5.79 0.95 5.06
CA TRP A 18 4.80 0.76 4.00
C TRP A 18 5.15 -0.40 3.08
N VAL A 19 6.39 -0.45 2.57
CA VAL A 19 6.88 -1.56 1.73
C VAL A 19 6.85 -2.87 2.50
N GLY A 20 7.35 -2.88 3.75
CA GLY A 20 7.36 -4.06 4.60
C GLY A 20 5.96 -4.62 4.89
N ALA A 21 5.00 -3.74 5.17
CA ALA A 21 3.60 -4.13 5.36
C ALA A 21 2.99 -4.72 4.07
N GLY A 22 3.30 -4.17 2.91
CA GLY A 22 2.89 -4.69 1.60
C GLY A 22 3.45 -6.08 1.34
N LEU A 23 4.76 -6.26 1.54
CA LEU A 23 5.44 -7.55 1.39
C LEU A 23 4.87 -8.59 2.35
N PHE A 24 4.79 -8.27 3.63
CA PHE A 24 4.23 -9.17 4.63
C PHE A 24 2.80 -9.57 4.30
N SER A 25 1.97 -8.61 3.89
CA SER A 25 0.58 -8.89 3.54
C SER A 25 0.44 -9.77 2.30
N THR A 26 1.29 -9.55 1.29
CA THR A 26 1.23 -10.28 0.01
C THR A 26 1.77 -11.70 0.12
N PHE A 27 2.94 -11.87 0.77
CA PHE A 27 3.64 -13.15 0.75
C PHE A 27 3.33 -14.05 1.96
N PHE A 28 2.93 -13.47 3.08
CA PHE A 28 2.72 -14.24 4.31
C PHE A 28 1.29 -14.15 4.83
N LEU A 29 0.79 -12.97 5.16
CA LEU A 29 -0.50 -12.82 5.82
C LEU A 29 -1.66 -13.30 4.93
N GLY A 30 -1.72 -12.84 3.68
CA GLY A 30 -2.78 -13.20 2.74
C GLY A 30 -2.87 -14.70 2.49
N PRO A 31 -1.78 -15.38 2.06
CA PRO A 31 -1.75 -16.82 1.89
C PRO A 31 -2.09 -17.60 3.17
N SER A 32 -1.56 -17.19 4.33
CA SER A 32 -1.83 -17.85 5.60
C SER A 32 -3.31 -17.76 6.01
N LEU A 33 -3.92 -16.58 5.84
CA LEU A 33 -5.36 -16.40 6.12
C LEU A 33 -6.24 -17.21 5.17
N LYS A 34 -5.83 -17.30 3.90
CA LYS A 34 -6.54 -18.14 2.93
C LYS A 34 -6.46 -19.62 3.29
N ALA A 35 -5.29 -20.10 3.71
CA ALA A 35 -5.10 -21.49 4.13
C ALA A 35 -5.85 -21.82 5.43
N ALA A 36 -5.87 -20.90 6.39
CA ALA A 36 -6.57 -21.06 7.66
C ALA A 36 -8.11 -21.03 7.54
N GLY A 37 -8.62 -20.56 6.41
CA GLY A 37 -10.06 -20.48 6.15
C GLY A 37 -10.78 -19.32 6.83
N PRO A 38 -12.07 -19.11 6.50
CA PRO A 38 -12.84 -17.94 6.91
C PRO A 38 -13.06 -17.84 8.43
N ALA A 39 -13.12 -18.97 9.14
CA ALA A 39 -13.31 -19.00 10.59
C ALA A 39 -12.15 -18.34 11.35
N VAL A 40 -10.92 -18.40 10.82
CA VAL A 40 -9.73 -17.75 11.40
C VAL A 40 -9.51 -16.38 10.75
N ALA A 41 -9.65 -16.27 9.44
CA ALA A 41 -9.38 -15.05 8.69
C ALA A 41 -10.28 -13.88 9.15
N GLY A 42 -11.56 -14.12 9.39
CA GLY A 42 -12.51 -13.11 9.83
C GLY A 42 -12.10 -12.41 11.13
N PRO A 43 -11.91 -13.15 12.25
CA PRO A 43 -11.44 -12.59 13.52
C PRO A 43 -10.11 -11.85 13.42
N VAL A 44 -9.13 -12.39 12.68
CA VAL A 44 -7.83 -11.72 12.49
C VAL A 44 -7.99 -10.37 11.77
N MET A 45 -8.73 -10.35 10.66
CA MET A 45 -8.98 -9.11 9.91
C MET A 45 -9.75 -8.08 10.74
N ASN A 46 -10.71 -8.51 11.53
CA ASN A 46 -11.45 -7.63 12.45
C ASN A 46 -10.52 -7.02 13.52
N ASN A 47 -9.60 -7.80 14.07
CA ASN A 47 -8.61 -7.31 15.04
C ASN A 47 -7.64 -6.30 14.39
N LEU A 48 -7.17 -6.55 13.15
CA LEU A 48 -6.36 -5.59 12.40
C LEU A 48 -7.11 -4.28 12.14
N GLN A 49 -8.41 -4.36 11.85
CA GLN A 49 -9.26 -3.19 11.68
C GLN A 49 -9.43 -2.42 13.00
N LYS A 50 -9.69 -3.10 14.13
CA LYS A 50 -9.76 -2.48 15.46
C LYS A 50 -8.46 -1.78 15.84
N ARG A 51 -7.32 -2.33 15.46
CA ARG A 51 -5.99 -1.72 15.60
C ARG A 51 -5.70 -0.62 14.57
N ARG A 52 -6.71 -0.18 13.81
CA ARG A 52 -6.64 0.92 12.83
C ARG A 52 -5.61 0.72 11.72
N MET A 53 -5.22 -0.51 11.40
CA MET A 53 -4.24 -0.80 10.33
C MET A 53 -4.64 -0.14 9.00
N PHE A 54 -5.92 -0.22 8.62
CA PHE A 54 -6.45 0.39 7.39
C PHE A 54 -6.54 1.93 7.42
N THR A 55 -6.21 2.55 8.55
CA THR A 55 -6.09 4.02 8.69
C THR A 55 -4.63 4.43 8.79
N VAL A 56 -3.83 3.70 9.59
CA VAL A 56 -2.40 4.01 9.79
C VAL A 56 -1.61 3.85 8.50
N LEU A 57 -1.80 2.74 7.75
CA LEU A 57 -1.06 2.49 6.51
C LEU A 57 -1.23 3.60 5.46
N PRO A 58 -2.45 4.08 5.12
CA PRO A 58 -2.59 5.19 4.18
C PRO A 58 -1.98 6.50 4.68
N ILE A 59 -2.03 6.77 5.99
CA ILE A 59 -1.41 7.97 6.57
C ILE A 59 0.11 7.90 6.43
N VAL A 60 0.72 6.78 6.79
CA VAL A 60 2.17 6.59 6.64
C VAL A 60 2.58 6.67 5.17
N ALA A 61 1.82 6.06 4.26
CA ALA A 61 2.06 6.14 2.83
C ALA A 61 2.02 7.59 2.32
N LEU A 62 1.01 8.35 2.74
CA LEU A 62 0.87 9.77 2.37
C LEU A 62 2.03 10.60 2.91
N LEU A 63 2.42 10.41 4.17
CA LEU A 63 3.58 11.10 4.77
C LEU A 63 4.88 10.74 4.03
N THR A 64 5.04 9.49 3.61
CA THR A 64 6.18 9.04 2.81
C THR A 64 6.21 9.75 1.45
N ILE A 65 5.08 9.84 0.76
CA ILE A 65 4.97 10.51 -0.54
C ILE A 65 5.26 12.01 -0.39
N LEU A 66 4.62 12.68 0.57
CA LEU A 66 4.79 14.13 0.78
C LEU A 66 6.22 14.49 1.18
N SER A 67 6.82 13.73 2.10
CA SER A 67 8.24 13.94 2.48
C SER A 67 9.18 13.68 1.30
N GLY A 68 8.92 12.66 0.48
CA GLY A 68 9.68 12.39 -0.73
C GLY A 68 9.57 13.50 -1.78
N ALA A 69 8.37 14.01 -2.02
CA ALA A 69 8.15 15.14 -2.93
C ALA A 69 8.89 16.40 -2.44
N ARG A 70 8.83 16.70 -1.15
CA ARG A 70 9.56 17.84 -0.57
C ARG A 70 11.08 17.66 -0.66
N LEU A 71 11.58 16.44 -0.41
CA LEU A 71 13.01 16.11 -0.58
C LEU A 71 13.45 16.33 -2.03
N MET A 72 12.64 15.87 -2.99
CA MET A 72 12.92 16.04 -4.42
C MET A 72 12.97 17.52 -4.81
N TRP A 73 12.04 18.34 -4.29
CA TRP A 73 12.03 19.79 -4.49
C TRP A 73 13.29 20.46 -3.93
N ILE A 74 13.74 20.09 -2.73
CA ILE A 74 14.94 20.63 -2.11
C ILE A 74 16.20 20.25 -2.91
N VAL A 75 16.30 18.99 -3.34
CA VAL A 75 17.48 18.48 -4.07
C VAL A 75 17.56 19.05 -5.49
N SER A 76 16.41 19.24 -6.17
CA SER A 76 16.37 19.86 -7.49
C SER A 76 16.56 21.38 -7.46
N ALA A 77 16.51 22.00 -6.26
CA ALA A 77 16.49 23.47 -6.11
C ALA A 77 15.40 24.16 -6.96
N GLY A 78 14.32 23.44 -7.30
CA GLY A 78 13.25 23.91 -8.21
C GLY A 78 13.63 23.93 -9.69
N ASP A 79 14.80 23.40 -10.06
CA ASP A 79 15.24 23.35 -11.46
C ASP A 79 14.63 22.14 -12.18
N SER A 80 13.87 22.42 -13.24
CA SER A 80 13.28 21.39 -14.10
C SER A 80 14.32 20.59 -14.90
N HIS A 81 15.49 21.17 -15.20
CA HIS A 81 16.57 20.46 -15.86
C HIS A 81 17.15 19.31 -15.02
N TRP A 82 17.02 19.37 -13.69
CA TRP A 82 17.41 18.28 -12.83
C TRP A 82 16.72 16.96 -13.20
N PHE A 83 15.46 17.00 -13.65
CA PHE A 83 14.69 15.82 -14.06
C PHE A 83 15.13 15.24 -15.41
N VAL A 84 15.97 15.93 -16.19
CA VAL A 84 16.54 15.40 -17.46
C VAL A 84 17.73 14.48 -17.19
N HIS A 85 18.39 14.63 -16.05
CA HIS A 85 19.50 13.76 -15.66
C HIS A 85 18.98 12.39 -15.20
N ARG A 86 19.80 11.34 -15.41
CA ARG A 86 19.44 9.95 -15.11
C ARG A 86 18.95 9.77 -13.66
N ALA A 87 19.66 10.34 -12.69
CA ALA A 87 19.25 10.30 -11.29
C ALA A 87 17.88 10.95 -11.06
N GLY A 88 17.66 12.16 -11.57
CA GLY A 88 16.39 12.89 -11.44
C GLY A 88 15.22 12.13 -12.07
N HIS A 89 15.42 11.61 -13.28
CA HIS A 89 14.44 10.76 -13.97
C HIS A 89 14.07 9.52 -13.15
N THR A 90 15.08 8.84 -12.57
CA THR A 90 14.86 7.63 -11.78
C THR A 90 14.11 7.93 -10.49
N TYR A 91 14.43 9.02 -9.80
CA TYR A 91 13.67 9.47 -8.63
C TYR A 91 12.22 9.82 -8.98
N ALA A 92 11.99 10.55 -10.08
CA ALA A 92 10.64 10.92 -10.52
C ALA A 92 9.81 9.69 -10.91
N ALA A 93 10.38 8.76 -11.68
CA ALA A 93 9.71 7.50 -12.04
C ALA A 93 9.37 6.66 -10.80
N SER A 94 10.31 6.55 -9.85
CA SER A 94 10.09 5.84 -8.59
C SER A 94 8.97 6.49 -7.75
N GLY A 95 8.93 7.83 -7.70
CA GLY A 95 7.85 8.58 -7.04
C GLY A 95 6.49 8.33 -7.70
N ALA A 96 6.45 8.32 -9.04
CA ALA A 96 5.22 8.00 -9.79
C ALA A 96 4.72 6.59 -9.49
N LEU A 97 5.61 5.59 -9.47
CA LEU A 97 5.26 4.20 -9.09
C LEU A 97 4.69 4.13 -7.65
N ALA A 98 5.29 4.86 -6.70
CA ALA A 98 4.79 4.92 -5.33
C ALA A 98 3.38 5.56 -5.26
N ILE A 99 3.13 6.61 -6.03
CA ILE A 99 1.80 7.24 -6.12
C ILE A 99 0.78 6.26 -6.72
N ILE A 100 1.11 5.55 -7.80
CA ILE A 100 0.25 4.54 -8.41
C ILE A 100 -0.07 3.42 -7.41
N ALA A 101 0.94 2.94 -6.66
CA ALA A 101 0.76 1.95 -5.61
C ALA A 101 -0.19 2.45 -4.51
N PHE A 102 -0.02 3.70 -4.07
CA PHE A 102 -0.89 4.34 -3.09
C PHE A 102 -2.34 4.42 -3.57
N LEU A 103 -2.56 4.93 -4.78
CA LEU A 103 -3.90 5.05 -5.37
C LEU A 103 -4.56 3.68 -5.58
N THR A 104 -3.81 2.69 -6.05
CA THR A 104 -4.30 1.30 -6.20
C THR A 104 -4.74 0.73 -4.85
N SER A 105 -3.95 0.95 -3.80
CA SER A 105 -4.27 0.50 -2.45
C SER A 105 -5.49 1.22 -1.88
N LEU A 106 -5.56 2.54 -2.05
CA LEU A 106 -6.62 3.38 -1.47
C LEU A 106 -7.96 3.19 -2.19
N LEU A 107 -7.96 3.17 -3.53
CA LEU A 107 -9.18 3.18 -4.34
C LEU A 107 -9.70 1.77 -4.69
N VAL A 108 -8.85 0.75 -4.65
CA VAL A 108 -9.23 -0.62 -5.06
C VAL A 108 -9.10 -1.62 -3.92
N ALA A 109 -7.91 -1.76 -3.33
CA ALA A 109 -7.68 -2.78 -2.31
C ALA A 109 -8.48 -2.51 -1.03
N ARG A 110 -8.40 -1.29 -0.50
CA ARG A 110 -9.09 -0.91 0.74
C ARG A 110 -10.60 -1.07 0.67
N PRO A 111 -11.35 -0.51 -0.32
CA PRO A 111 -12.80 -0.68 -0.37
C PRO A 111 -13.22 -2.14 -0.58
N ALA A 112 -12.46 -2.92 -1.35
CA ALA A 112 -12.73 -4.34 -1.53
C ALA A 112 -12.64 -5.10 -0.19
N MET A 113 -11.60 -4.85 0.60
CA MET A 113 -11.39 -5.48 1.90
C MET A 113 -12.42 -5.04 2.94
N VAL A 114 -12.75 -3.74 2.98
CA VAL A 114 -13.78 -3.22 3.90
C VAL A 114 -15.15 -3.78 3.56
N LYS A 115 -15.52 -3.87 2.27
CA LYS A 115 -16.79 -4.45 1.84
C LYS A 115 -16.86 -5.94 2.17
N ALA A 116 -15.78 -6.69 1.92
CA ALA A 116 -15.69 -8.10 2.30
C ALA A 116 -15.87 -8.31 3.82
N GLY A 117 -15.24 -7.44 4.63
CA GLY A 117 -15.38 -7.47 6.09
C GLY A 117 -16.82 -7.21 6.57
N LYS A 118 -17.51 -6.24 5.96
CA LYS A 118 -18.93 -5.95 6.26
C LYS A 118 -19.83 -7.12 5.90
N LEU A 119 -19.66 -7.71 4.72
CA LEU A 119 -20.42 -8.90 4.28
C LEU A 119 -20.20 -10.10 5.19
N ALA A 120 -18.99 -10.28 5.72
CA ALA A 120 -18.70 -11.34 6.69
C ALA A 120 -19.43 -11.14 8.04
N GLN A 121 -19.72 -9.89 8.44
CA GLN A 121 -20.39 -9.56 9.68
C GLN A 121 -21.92 -9.59 9.58
N SER A 122 -22.48 -9.20 8.42
CA SER A 122 -23.95 -9.12 8.24
C SER A 122 -24.63 -10.48 8.14
N GLY A 123 -23.90 -11.55 7.85
CA GLY A 123 -24.48 -12.89 7.69
C GLY A 123 -25.50 -12.94 6.54
N ALA A 124 -26.13 -14.09 6.35
CA ALA A 124 -27.20 -14.28 5.36
C ALA A 124 -28.58 -13.85 5.92
N SER A 125 -28.71 -12.61 6.36
CA SER A 125 -29.95 -12.13 7.01
C SER A 125 -30.99 -11.55 6.04
N ASP A 126 -30.67 -11.41 4.76
CA ASP A 126 -31.49 -10.59 3.84
C ASP A 126 -31.85 -11.33 2.53
N GLY A 127 -32.42 -12.51 2.62
CA GLY A 127 -33.00 -13.21 1.44
C GLY A 127 -32.00 -13.62 0.35
N THR A 128 -30.74 -13.21 0.49
CA THR A 128 -29.66 -13.55 -0.44
C THR A 128 -29.20 -14.98 -0.20
N SER A 129 -29.13 -15.80 -1.24
CA SER A 129 -28.67 -17.19 -1.08
C SER A 129 -27.25 -17.22 -0.52
N LYS A 130 -26.95 -18.18 0.37
CA LYS A 130 -25.59 -18.38 0.92
C LYS A 130 -24.52 -18.49 -0.17
N GLU A 131 -24.88 -19.04 -1.31
CA GLU A 131 -24.00 -19.20 -2.48
C GLU A 131 -23.64 -17.87 -3.12
N MET A 132 -24.61 -16.97 -3.31
CA MET A 132 -24.34 -15.62 -3.85
C MET A 132 -23.46 -14.79 -2.92
N LEU A 133 -23.70 -14.88 -1.62
CA LEU A 133 -22.87 -14.19 -0.62
C LEU A 133 -21.43 -14.72 -0.64
N ALA A 134 -21.25 -16.04 -0.68
CA ALA A 134 -19.92 -16.67 -0.77
C ALA A 134 -19.18 -16.28 -2.06
N ALA A 135 -19.86 -16.23 -3.19
CA ALA A 135 -19.30 -15.82 -4.47
C ALA A 135 -18.85 -14.36 -4.46
N GLU A 136 -19.67 -13.44 -3.93
CA GLU A 136 -19.31 -12.02 -3.84
C GLU A 136 -18.15 -11.80 -2.87
N MET A 137 -18.11 -12.51 -1.74
CA MET A 137 -16.98 -12.47 -0.82
C MET A 137 -15.69 -12.95 -1.48
N ALA A 138 -15.72 -14.08 -2.19
CA ALA A 138 -14.56 -14.60 -2.91
C ALA A 138 -14.06 -13.62 -3.98
N ARG A 139 -14.97 -12.98 -4.71
CA ARG A 139 -14.65 -11.94 -5.70
C ARG A 139 -13.96 -10.73 -5.07
N LEU A 140 -14.48 -10.21 -3.96
CA LEU A 140 -13.92 -9.07 -3.25
C LEU A 140 -12.55 -9.40 -2.66
N GLN A 141 -12.39 -10.57 -2.06
CA GLN A 141 -11.11 -11.04 -1.53
C GLN A 141 -10.06 -11.17 -2.64
N ARG A 142 -10.42 -11.79 -3.78
CA ARG A 142 -9.55 -11.91 -4.95
C ARG A 142 -9.14 -10.54 -5.48
N ARG A 143 -10.08 -9.60 -5.62
CA ARG A 143 -9.82 -8.24 -6.06
C ARG A 143 -8.88 -7.51 -5.10
N GLY A 144 -9.12 -7.61 -3.79
CA GLY A 144 -8.26 -7.02 -2.77
C GLY A 144 -6.85 -7.59 -2.79
N ALA A 145 -6.72 -8.92 -2.84
CA ALA A 145 -5.43 -9.61 -2.89
C ALA A 145 -4.61 -9.24 -4.15
N LEU A 146 -5.24 -9.26 -5.32
CA LEU A 146 -4.58 -8.91 -6.58
C LEU A 146 -4.12 -7.44 -6.58
N SER A 147 -4.98 -6.52 -6.13
CA SER A 147 -4.63 -5.10 -6.04
C SER A 147 -3.49 -4.85 -5.04
N THR A 148 -3.47 -5.57 -3.93
CA THR A 148 -2.38 -5.49 -2.94
C THR A 148 -1.07 -6.00 -3.54
N ALA A 149 -1.10 -7.13 -4.27
CA ALA A 149 0.09 -7.67 -4.93
C ALA A 149 0.65 -6.70 -5.99
N ILE A 150 -0.21 -6.12 -6.84
CA ILE A 150 0.19 -5.12 -7.83
C ILE A 150 0.82 -3.90 -7.15
N ALA A 151 0.16 -3.36 -6.12
CA ALA A 151 0.68 -2.22 -5.37
C ALA A 151 2.04 -2.54 -4.72
N THR A 152 2.21 -3.74 -4.15
CA THR A 152 3.47 -4.18 -3.55
C THR A 152 4.58 -4.29 -4.59
N THR A 153 4.29 -4.78 -5.80
CA THR A 153 5.26 -4.82 -6.91
C THR A 153 5.72 -3.42 -7.29
N PHE A 154 4.79 -2.47 -7.44
CA PHE A 154 5.16 -1.08 -7.73
C PHE A 154 5.97 -0.43 -6.61
N LEU A 155 5.66 -0.74 -5.34
CA LEU A 155 6.45 -0.26 -4.20
C LEU A 155 7.86 -0.82 -4.19
N LEU A 156 8.05 -2.10 -4.53
CA LEU A 156 9.37 -2.71 -4.65
C LEU A 156 10.19 -2.04 -5.76
N LEU A 157 9.59 -1.84 -6.92
CA LEU A 157 10.23 -1.15 -8.05
C LEU A 157 10.58 0.30 -7.68
N ALA A 158 9.68 1.00 -6.99
CA ALA A 158 9.93 2.36 -6.50
C ALA A 158 11.10 2.39 -5.50
N ALA A 159 11.12 1.48 -4.52
CA ALA A 159 12.20 1.39 -3.54
C ALA A 159 13.54 1.04 -4.19
N ALA A 160 13.56 0.09 -5.13
CA ALA A 160 14.76 -0.27 -5.88
C ALA A 160 15.28 0.93 -6.71
N GLY A 161 14.39 1.61 -7.44
CA GLY A 161 14.74 2.80 -8.21
C GLY A 161 15.33 3.92 -7.33
N MET A 162 14.72 4.21 -6.17
CA MET A 162 15.23 5.20 -5.22
C MET A 162 16.60 4.81 -4.64
N ALA A 163 16.83 3.51 -4.40
CA ALA A 163 18.10 3.02 -3.88
C ALA A 163 19.25 3.19 -4.88
N ILE A 164 19.01 2.96 -6.16
CA ILE A 164 20.04 3.04 -7.21
C ILE A 164 20.20 4.44 -7.82
N ALA A 165 19.19 5.31 -7.75
CA ALA A 165 19.16 6.62 -8.40
C ALA A 165 20.38 7.49 -8.06
N ARG A 166 20.89 7.38 -6.83
CA ARG A 166 22.08 8.15 -6.37
C ARG A 166 23.40 7.76 -7.06
N TYR A 167 23.42 6.63 -7.76
CA TYR A 167 24.61 6.10 -8.45
C TYR A 167 24.55 6.29 -9.97
N LEU A 168 23.48 6.90 -10.48
CA LEU A 168 23.24 7.18 -11.89
C LEU A 168 23.54 8.66 -12.23
#